data_e450acbafd2c7f3a1a5c176c88e8a7d2
#
_entry.id   e450acbafd2c7f3a1a5c176c88e8a7d2
#
_cell.length_a   1.000
_cell.length_b   1.000
_cell.length_c   1.000
_cell.angle_alpha   90.00
_cell.angle_beta   90.00
_cell.angle_gamma   90.00
#
_symmetry.space_group_name_H-M   'P 1'
#
loop_
_entity.id
_entity.type
_entity.pdbx_description
1 polymer ?
#
loop_
_entity_poly.entity_id
_entity_poly.type
_entity_poly.pdbx_seq_one_letter_code
_entity_poly.pdbx_strand_id
1 'polypeptide(L)'
;MRRWHLIPIGFVALVVIGLPVLVLTNSGIKHDLKVDLGFSTGECEPTANPASGWETRQSLPYELDEPRAATLDGEIYLAGGQLNVSEESDGRLYIESSDEFTRFDPKSETFTELKPLPRPLNHVGVVAYRHHIYVLGGYEERRDENTGREFFRYDPKTNSWSQMPPMPRARAAAAMGMVGAELIVAAGARNSEPVSETVAYDFQSGRWRTLPPMPSRREHVGTAVVGDRLYVLGGRSPDSLAVDTAESYDVSERRWHTLPRMPVPTGGLGAVSIEGDVIAVGGGNDDNATVTGAVQEFDPLTERWKLLSPLRIARHGQATAAVGDTIWVFGGAPCAYTNETDSVETLEVKGGQ
;
A
#
# COMPACT_ATOMS: atom_id res chain seq x y z
N MET A 1 -16.61 -33.76 74.71
CA MET A 1 -15.33 -33.90 73.96
C MET A 1 -15.65 -34.34 72.56
N ARG A 2 -15.71 -33.44 71.63
CA ARG A 2 -15.91 -33.75 70.17
C ARG A 2 -14.67 -33.34 69.42
N ARG A 3 -14.02 -34.33 68.78
CA ARG A 3 -12.85 -34.14 67.88
C ARG A 3 -13.30 -33.55 66.57
N TRP A 4 -12.67 -32.50 66.10
CA TRP A 4 -12.81 -31.93 64.77
C TRP A 4 -11.70 -32.50 63.89
N HIS A 5 -12.08 -33.11 62.77
CA HIS A 5 -11.15 -33.55 61.74
C HIS A 5 -10.92 -32.38 60.78
N LEU A 6 -9.68 -32.00 60.61
CA LEU A 6 -9.21 -31.07 59.59
C LEU A 6 -9.16 -31.76 58.25
N ILE A 7 -9.87 -31.23 57.28
CA ILE A 7 -9.78 -31.61 55.83
C ILE A 7 -8.76 -30.69 55.20
N PRO A 8 -7.78 -31.15 54.41
CA PRO A 8 -6.86 -30.28 53.71
C PRO A 8 -7.53 -29.62 52.52
N ILE A 9 -7.43 -28.32 52.46
CA ILE A 9 -7.89 -27.49 51.31
C ILE A 9 -6.87 -27.64 50.19
N GLY A 10 -7.26 -28.35 49.14
CA GLY A 10 -6.50 -28.43 47.91
C GLY A 10 -6.57 -27.08 47.20
N PHE A 11 -5.41 -26.54 46.82
CA PHE A 11 -5.30 -25.39 45.95
C PHE A 11 -5.81 -25.79 44.54
N VAL A 12 -6.95 -25.25 44.14
CA VAL A 12 -7.40 -25.28 42.76
C VAL A 12 -6.84 -24.02 42.12
N ALA A 13 -5.84 -24.18 41.26
CA ALA A 13 -5.39 -23.12 40.39
C ALA A 13 -6.48 -22.85 39.35
N LEU A 14 -7.20 -21.74 39.49
CA LEU A 14 -8.10 -21.21 38.45
C LEU A 14 -7.23 -20.64 37.33
N VAL A 15 -7.12 -21.39 36.24
CA VAL A 15 -6.66 -20.83 34.97
C VAL A 15 -7.81 -20.01 34.42
N VAL A 16 -7.76 -18.70 34.60
CA VAL A 16 -8.69 -17.77 33.93
C VAL A 16 -8.25 -17.72 32.46
N ILE A 17 -8.89 -18.52 31.62
CA ILE A 17 -8.86 -18.33 30.18
C ILE A 17 -9.74 -17.10 29.94
N GLY A 18 -9.11 -15.96 29.65
CA GLY A 18 -9.79 -14.73 29.28
C GLY A 18 -10.52 -14.95 27.95
N LEU A 19 -11.83 -15.10 28.01
CA LEU A 19 -12.68 -14.96 26.83
C LEU A 19 -12.72 -13.47 26.47
N PRO A 20 -12.52 -13.12 25.19
CA PRO A 20 -12.67 -11.73 24.77
C PRO A 20 -14.14 -11.31 24.96
N VAL A 21 -14.35 -10.27 25.74
CA VAL A 21 -15.66 -9.60 25.83
C VAL A 21 -15.85 -8.84 24.53
N LEU A 22 -16.71 -9.37 23.65
CA LEU A 22 -17.11 -8.70 22.42
C LEU A 22 -18.00 -7.51 22.81
N VAL A 23 -17.42 -6.31 22.88
CA VAL A 23 -18.19 -5.07 22.99
C VAL A 23 -18.52 -4.61 21.57
N LEU A 24 -19.74 -4.86 21.15
CA LEU A 24 -20.29 -4.30 19.91
C LEU A 24 -20.44 -2.78 20.08
N THR A 25 -19.51 -2.01 19.59
CA THR A 25 -19.66 -0.57 19.40
C THR A 25 -19.35 -0.20 17.95
N ASN A 26 -20.13 0.74 17.46
CA ASN A 26 -20.25 1.24 16.09
C ASN A 26 -18.91 1.44 15.35
N SER A 27 -18.98 1.26 14.07
CA SER A 27 -18.03 1.13 12.96
C SER A 27 -16.82 2.09 12.83
N GLY A 28 -16.35 2.74 13.86
CA GLY A 28 -15.16 3.60 13.83
C GLY A 28 -13.97 3.08 14.65
N ILE A 29 -14.20 2.06 15.47
CA ILE A 29 -13.29 1.68 16.57
C ILE A 29 -12.42 0.46 16.25
N LYS A 30 -12.65 -0.22 15.12
CA LYS A 30 -11.96 -1.48 14.83
C LYS A 30 -10.44 -1.36 14.61
N HIS A 31 -9.96 -0.23 14.08
CA HIS A 31 -8.52 -0.01 13.91
C HIS A 31 -7.82 0.28 15.22
N ASP A 32 -8.42 1.14 16.05
CA ASP A 32 -7.84 1.50 17.36
C ASP A 32 -7.89 0.33 18.37
N LEU A 33 -8.90 -0.54 18.30
CA LEU A 33 -9.05 -1.62 19.29
C LEU A 33 -7.97 -2.73 19.15
N LYS A 34 -7.46 -2.97 17.95
CA LYS A 34 -6.38 -3.97 17.76
C LYS A 34 -5.03 -3.47 18.27
N VAL A 35 -4.77 -2.18 18.16
CA VAL A 35 -3.57 -1.54 18.71
C VAL A 35 -3.64 -1.50 20.25
N ASP A 36 -4.83 -1.23 20.81
CA ASP A 36 -5.06 -1.19 22.28
C ASP A 36 -5.08 -2.59 22.95
N LEU A 37 -5.21 -3.69 22.20
CA LEU A 37 -5.25 -5.05 22.74
C LEU A 37 -3.87 -5.67 23.00
N GLY A 38 -2.80 -4.88 22.96
CA GLY A 38 -1.45 -5.29 23.37
C GLY A 38 -0.95 -6.51 22.59
N PHE A 39 -1.13 -6.51 21.26
CA PHE A 39 -0.34 -7.39 20.43
C PHE A 39 1.10 -6.90 20.54
N SER A 40 1.88 -7.55 21.42
CA SER A 40 3.30 -7.34 21.43
C SER A 40 3.77 -7.57 20.00
N THR A 41 4.54 -6.65 19.47
CA THR A 41 5.35 -6.84 18.28
C THR A 41 6.33 -7.95 18.63
N GLY A 42 5.86 -9.21 18.59
CA GLY A 42 6.70 -10.39 18.76
C GLY A 42 7.81 -10.26 17.73
N GLU A 43 9.04 -10.61 18.12
CA GLU A 43 10.19 -10.60 17.23
C GLU A 43 9.79 -11.29 15.92
N CYS A 44 9.46 -10.49 14.90
CA CYS A 44 9.18 -10.96 13.56
C CYS A 44 10.52 -11.03 12.85
N GLU A 45 11.04 -12.22 12.69
CA GLU A 45 12.23 -12.47 11.91
C GLU A 45 11.84 -12.62 10.42
N PRO A 46 12.25 -11.67 9.54
CA PRO A 46 11.98 -11.77 8.11
C PRO A 46 12.57 -13.06 7.55
N THR A 47 11.74 -13.94 7.04
CA THR A 47 12.20 -15.20 6.46
C THR A 47 12.45 -15.00 4.96
N ALA A 48 13.71 -15.02 4.55
CA ALA A 48 14.08 -14.93 3.14
C ALA A 48 13.82 -16.27 2.42
N ASN A 49 13.19 -16.20 1.23
CA ASN A 49 13.08 -17.33 0.31
C ASN A 49 14.19 -17.27 -0.77
N PRO A 50 15.32 -17.95 -0.61
CA PRO A 50 16.43 -17.86 -1.55
C PRO A 50 16.14 -18.49 -2.93
N ALA A 51 15.09 -19.30 -3.03
CA ALA A 51 14.70 -19.96 -4.28
C ALA A 51 13.67 -19.16 -5.09
N SER A 52 13.38 -17.91 -4.70
CA SER A 52 12.30 -17.12 -5.28
C SER A 52 12.56 -16.62 -6.71
N GLY A 53 13.80 -16.62 -7.20
CA GLY A 53 14.15 -16.00 -8.48
C GLY A 53 14.27 -14.47 -8.43
N TRP A 54 13.93 -13.83 -7.33
CA TRP A 54 14.15 -12.42 -7.09
C TRP A 54 15.62 -12.15 -6.73
N GLU A 55 16.15 -11.05 -7.22
CA GLU A 55 17.51 -10.60 -6.96
C GLU A 55 17.50 -9.41 -6.00
N THR A 56 18.39 -9.44 -5.00
CA THR A 56 18.62 -8.30 -4.12
C THR A 56 19.50 -7.27 -4.85
N ARG A 57 19.18 -6.00 -4.70
CA ARG A 57 19.88 -4.86 -5.30
C ARG A 57 20.45 -3.92 -4.23
N GLN A 58 21.04 -2.81 -4.66
CA GLN A 58 21.51 -1.75 -3.77
C GLN A 58 20.38 -1.28 -2.88
N SER A 59 20.55 -1.37 -1.56
CA SER A 59 19.58 -0.93 -0.56
C SER A 59 19.27 0.56 -0.67
N LEU A 60 18.06 0.94 -0.24
CA LEU A 60 17.70 2.33 0.04
C LEU A 60 18.70 2.94 1.04
N PRO A 61 18.93 4.25 1.02
CA PRO A 61 19.78 4.92 2.00
C PRO A 61 19.18 4.96 3.41
N TYR A 62 17.92 4.57 3.57
CA TYR A 62 17.17 4.54 4.84
C TYR A 62 16.05 3.48 4.77
N GLU A 63 15.64 2.98 5.92
CA GLU A 63 14.47 2.12 6.06
C GLU A 63 13.19 2.93 5.81
N LEU A 64 12.23 2.38 5.06
CA LEU A 64 11.06 3.13 4.63
C LEU A 64 9.87 2.20 4.40
N ASP A 65 8.75 2.49 5.06
CA ASP A 65 7.46 1.84 4.81
C ASP A 65 6.46 2.80 4.13
N GLU A 66 5.50 2.25 3.42
CA GLU A 66 4.45 2.98 2.68
C GLU A 66 4.94 4.08 1.71
N PRO A 67 6.17 4.00 1.13
CA PRO A 67 6.50 4.88 0.02
C PRO A 67 5.65 4.53 -1.21
N ARG A 68 5.60 5.48 -2.15
CA ARG A 68 5.01 5.20 -3.46
C ARG A 68 6.00 5.57 -4.56
N ALA A 69 5.89 4.87 -5.68
CA ALA A 69 6.81 5.03 -6.80
C ALA A 69 6.09 5.37 -8.12
N ALA A 70 6.81 6.09 -8.98
CA ALA A 70 6.44 6.23 -10.39
C ALA A 70 7.70 6.19 -11.26
N THR A 71 7.58 5.60 -12.44
CA THR A 71 8.65 5.55 -13.44
C THR A 71 8.50 6.71 -14.42
N LEU A 72 9.57 7.48 -14.61
CA LEU A 72 9.66 8.56 -15.59
C LEU A 72 10.99 8.46 -16.35
N ASP A 73 10.91 8.36 -17.67
CA ASP A 73 12.07 8.30 -18.58
C ASP A 73 13.09 7.20 -18.21
N GLY A 74 12.60 6.06 -17.64
CA GLY A 74 13.41 4.92 -17.22
C GLY A 74 14.06 5.05 -15.83
N GLU A 75 13.83 6.14 -15.13
CA GLU A 75 14.21 6.35 -13.73
C GLU A 75 12.99 6.19 -12.80
N ILE A 76 13.21 5.74 -11.57
CA ILE A 76 12.16 5.51 -10.57
C ILE A 76 12.22 6.63 -9.52
N TYR A 77 11.08 7.27 -9.28
CA TYR A 77 10.92 8.32 -8.27
C TYR A 77 10.13 7.76 -7.11
N LEU A 78 10.71 7.83 -5.90
CA LEU A 78 10.12 7.40 -4.64
C LEU A 78 9.69 8.64 -3.83
N ALA A 79 8.49 8.63 -3.28
CA ALA A 79 7.94 9.80 -2.59
C ALA A 79 7.23 9.41 -1.29
N GLY A 80 7.54 10.17 -0.23
CA GLY A 80 6.91 10.06 1.08
C GLY A 80 7.13 8.69 1.73
N GLY A 81 6.26 8.32 2.62
CA GLY A 81 6.28 7.07 3.36
C GLY A 81 6.32 7.30 4.87
N GLN A 82 6.60 6.25 5.59
CA GLN A 82 6.70 6.23 7.06
C GLN A 82 8.14 5.94 7.46
N LEU A 83 8.62 6.68 8.44
CA LEU A 83 9.92 6.51 9.09
C LEU A 83 9.69 6.25 10.57
N ASN A 84 10.59 5.49 11.20
CA ASN A 84 10.64 5.32 12.64
C ASN A 84 9.29 4.92 13.26
N VAL A 85 8.67 3.86 12.76
CA VAL A 85 7.50 3.30 13.43
C VAL A 85 7.96 2.70 14.77
N SER A 86 7.56 3.30 15.86
CA SER A 86 7.94 2.88 17.22
C SER A 86 6.71 2.75 18.10
N GLU A 87 6.79 1.86 19.10
CA GLU A 87 5.73 1.71 20.10
C GLU A 87 5.97 2.66 21.28
N GLU A 88 4.99 3.49 21.61
CA GLU A 88 5.01 4.33 22.79
C GLU A 88 4.73 3.49 24.05
N SER A 89 5.09 4.03 25.22
CA SER A 89 4.91 3.34 26.53
C SER A 89 3.45 3.00 26.88
N ASP A 90 2.49 3.55 26.15
CA ASP A 90 1.05 3.28 26.28
C ASP A 90 0.53 2.26 25.25
N GLY A 91 1.42 1.62 24.50
CA GLY A 91 1.09 0.61 23.47
C GLY A 91 0.63 1.20 22.14
N ARG A 92 0.78 2.51 21.92
CA ARG A 92 0.44 3.13 20.65
C ARG A 92 1.63 3.13 19.70
N LEU A 93 1.36 2.92 18.43
CA LEU A 93 2.36 3.10 17.39
C LEU A 93 2.58 4.59 17.12
N TYR A 94 3.81 5.00 17.14
CA TYR A 94 4.26 6.29 16.68
C TYR A 94 4.73 6.15 15.24
N ILE A 95 4.08 6.88 14.33
CA ILE A 95 4.40 6.88 12.92
C ILE A 95 4.85 8.28 12.53
N GLU A 96 6.02 8.40 11.93
CA GLU A 96 6.52 9.65 11.39
C GLU A 96 6.35 9.66 9.87
N SER A 97 5.60 10.62 9.35
CA SER A 97 5.47 10.82 7.90
C SER A 97 6.76 11.41 7.34
N SER A 98 7.17 10.93 6.19
CA SER A 98 8.38 11.35 5.50
C SER A 98 8.11 12.43 4.44
N ASP A 99 8.99 13.39 4.28
CA ASP A 99 9.06 14.28 3.12
C ASP A 99 10.15 13.88 2.11
N GLU A 100 10.76 12.72 2.32
CA GLU A 100 11.78 12.18 1.43
C GLU A 100 11.26 12.04 0.00
N PHE A 101 12.09 12.49 -0.94
CA PHE A 101 11.86 12.36 -2.36
C PHE A 101 13.15 12.02 -3.05
N THR A 102 13.20 10.79 -3.59
CA THR A 102 14.44 10.21 -4.11
C THR A 102 14.23 9.68 -5.51
N ARG A 103 15.23 9.88 -6.37
CA ARG A 103 15.32 9.29 -7.69
C ARG A 103 16.30 8.13 -7.67
N PHE A 104 15.90 7.01 -8.24
CA PHE A 104 16.73 5.83 -8.45
C PHE A 104 16.95 5.60 -9.95
N ASP A 105 18.22 5.43 -10.34
CA ASP A 105 18.61 5.02 -11.69
C ASP A 105 18.85 3.49 -11.70
N PRO A 106 17.98 2.70 -12.36
CA PRO A 106 18.13 1.24 -12.41
C PRO A 106 19.39 0.73 -13.13
N LYS A 107 20.00 1.56 -13.98
CA LYS A 107 21.18 1.16 -14.76
C LYS A 107 22.47 1.23 -13.94
N SER A 108 22.58 2.26 -13.11
CA SER A 108 23.74 2.47 -12.23
C SER A 108 23.49 2.03 -10.80
N GLU A 109 22.25 1.66 -10.46
CA GLU A 109 21.75 1.34 -9.12
C GLU A 109 22.08 2.45 -8.10
N THR A 110 21.95 3.71 -8.53
CA THR A 110 22.27 4.86 -7.68
C THR A 110 21.03 5.64 -7.26
N PHE A 111 20.99 6.00 -5.97
CA PHE A 111 19.99 6.89 -5.40
C PHE A 111 20.49 8.34 -5.46
N THR A 112 19.60 9.25 -5.80
CA THR A 112 19.82 10.70 -5.78
C THR A 112 18.72 11.34 -4.96
N GLU A 113 19.10 11.98 -3.87
CA GLU A 113 18.19 12.82 -3.07
C GLU A 113 17.78 14.05 -3.90
N LEU A 114 16.49 14.33 -3.90
CA LEU A 114 15.89 15.45 -4.62
C LEU A 114 15.32 16.44 -3.61
N LYS A 115 14.80 17.58 -4.12
CA LYS A 115 14.10 18.53 -3.26
C LYS A 115 12.93 17.83 -2.57
N PRO A 116 12.88 17.79 -1.21
CA PRO A 116 11.85 17.07 -0.47
C PRO A 116 10.44 17.51 -0.83
N LEU A 117 9.46 16.68 -0.53
CA LEU A 117 8.04 17.03 -0.65
C LEU A 117 7.75 18.35 0.08
N PRO A 118 6.77 19.13 -0.37
CA PRO A 118 6.41 20.40 0.31
C PRO A 118 5.98 20.22 1.78
N ARG A 119 5.67 18.99 2.18
CA ARG A 119 5.35 18.58 3.55
C ARG A 119 5.55 17.07 3.71
N PRO A 120 5.79 16.58 4.93
CA PRO A 120 5.81 15.14 5.21
C PRO A 120 4.46 14.50 4.92
N LEU A 121 4.45 13.37 4.18
CA LEU A 121 3.24 12.65 3.78
C LEU A 121 3.53 11.15 3.70
N ASN A 122 2.58 10.34 4.12
CA ASN A 122 2.58 8.90 3.89
C ASN A 122 1.33 8.48 3.09
N HIS A 123 1.30 7.27 2.52
CA HIS A 123 0.19 6.73 1.73
C HIS A 123 -0.26 7.67 0.59
N VAL A 124 0.66 8.42 0.05
CA VAL A 124 0.41 9.32 -1.10
C VAL A 124 0.11 8.52 -2.36
N GLY A 125 -0.53 9.17 -3.32
CA GLY A 125 -0.52 8.68 -4.69
C GLY A 125 0.62 9.34 -5.49
N VAL A 126 1.29 8.58 -6.34
CA VAL A 126 2.38 9.08 -7.19
C VAL A 126 2.17 8.61 -8.62
N VAL A 127 2.24 9.52 -9.58
CA VAL A 127 2.21 9.18 -11.02
C VAL A 127 3.18 10.04 -11.80
N ALA A 128 3.66 9.50 -12.92
CA ALA A 128 4.39 10.25 -13.93
C ALA A 128 3.47 10.63 -15.09
N TYR A 129 3.55 11.86 -15.55
CA TYR A 129 2.85 12.28 -16.75
C TYR A 129 3.68 13.30 -17.54
N ARG A 130 3.89 13.03 -18.83
CA ARG A 130 4.81 13.78 -19.68
C ARG A 130 6.21 13.79 -19.06
N HIS A 131 6.68 14.95 -18.60
CA HIS A 131 8.03 15.13 -18.04
C HIS A 131 8.02 15.52 -16.56
N HIS A 132 6.96 15.16 -15.83
CA HIS A 132 6.77 15.55 -14.44
C HIS A 132 6.30 14.39 -13.58
N ILE A 133 6.64 14.48 -12.30
CA ILE A 133 6.06 13.61 -11.27
C ILE A 133 4.94 14.38 -10.56
N TYR A 134 3.87 13.67 -10.24
CA TYR A 134 2.72 14.24 -9.53
C TYR A 134 2.49 13.45 -8.25
N VAL A 135 2.32 14.16 -7.14
CA VAL A 135 2.05 13.59 -5.81
C VAL A 135 0.75 14.14 -5.27
N LEU A 136 -0.10 13.28 -4.75
CA LEU A 136 -1.47 13.61 -4.42
C LEU A 136 -1.93 12.97 -3.12
N GLY A 137 -2.62 13.76 -2.26
CA GLY A 137 -3.25 13.28 -1.03
C GLY A 137 -2.26 12.76 -0.02
N GLY A 138 -2.61 11.66 0.66
CA GLY A 138 -1.84 11.05 1.73
C GLY A 138 -2.31 11.50 3.12
N TYR A 139 -1.66 10.98 4.15
CA TYR A 139 -1.83 11.41 5.54
C TYR A 139 -0.71 12.35 5.94
N GLU A 140 -1.03 13.41 6.70
CA GLU A 140 -0.09 14.45 7.11
C GLU A 140 0.57 14.19 8.47
N GLU A 141 -0.06 13.40 9.33
CA GLU A 141 0.38 13.20 10.72
C GLU A 141 0.35 11.74 11.16
N ARG A 142 0.79 11.54 12.40
CA ARG A 142 1.05 10.31 13.16
C ARG A 142 -0.07 9.27 13.20
N ARG A 143 -1.27 9.65 12.82
CA ARG A 143 -2.45 8.78 12.73
C ARG A 143 -3.14 9.08 11.44
N ASP A 144 -3.68 8.09 10.84
CA ASP A 144 -4.45 8.14 9.60
C ASP A 144 -5.68 9.06 9.65
N GLU A 145 -5.68 10.05 10.56
CA GLU A 145 -6.81 10.93 10.84
C GLU A 145 -6.84 12.17 9.93
N ASN A 146 -5.67 12.71 9.55
CA ASN A 146 -5.58 13.92 8.72
C ASN A 146 -5.29 13.57 7.27
N THR A 147 -6.35 13.27 6.54
CA THR A 147 -6.27 12.95 5.12
C THR A 147 -6.07 14.21 4.29
N GLY A 148 -5.02 14.27 3.49
CA GLY A 148 -4.69 15.37 2.60
C GLY A 148 -5.52 15.39 1.31
N ARG A 149 -5.60 16.56 0.68
CA ARG A 149 -6.19 16.76 -0.65
C ARG A 149 -5.25 17.50 -1.59
N GLU A 150 -4.04 17.75 -1.14
CA GLU A 150 -3.02 18.50 -1.86
C GLU A 150 -2.64 17.75 -3.13
N PHE A 151 -2.29 18.54 -4.15
CA PHE A 151 -1.84 18.03 -5.42
C PHE A 151 -0.61 18.82 -5.82
N PHE A 152 0.53 18.15 -5.90
CA PHE A 152 1.82 18.74 -6.22
C PHE A 152 2.35 18.21 -7.55
N ARG A 153 3.07 19.06 -8.26
CA ARG A 153 3.82 18.72 -9.46
C ARG A 153 5.30 19.02 -9.25
N TYR A 154 6.13 18.03 -9.48
CA TYR A 154 7.58 18.15 -9.50
C TYR A 154 8.10 18.27 -10.93
N ASP A 155 8.99 19.22 -11.15
CA ASP A 155 9.75 19.40 -12.39
C ASP A 155 11.19 18.92 -12.21
N PRO A 156 11.58 17.78 -12.81
CA PRO A 156 12.94 17.24 -12.69
C PRO A 156 14.03 18.15 -13.24
N LYS A 157 13.72 19.00 -14.22
CA LYS A 157 14.69 19.92 -14.84
C LYS A 157 15.11 21.05 -13.91
N THR A 158 14.21 21.49 -13.05
CA THR A 158 14.46 22.62 -12.13
C THR A 158 14.59 22.17 -10.68
N ASN A 159 14.41 20.86 -10.40
CA ASN A 159 14.37 20.30 -9.05
C ASN A 159 13.44 21.12 -8.14
N SER A 160 12.19 21.32 -8.58
CA SER A 160 11.25 22.18 -7.85
C SER A 160 9.81 21.69 -7.90
N TRP A 161 9.08 21.99 -6.81
CA TRP A 161 7.67 21.70 -6.67
C TRP A 161 6.79 22.89 -7.02
N SER A 162 5.62 22.61 -7.56
CA SER A 162 4.53 23.60 -7.74
C SER A 162 3.21 22.99 -7.32
N GLN A 163 2.34 23.81 -6.73
CA GLN A 163 1.02 23.37 -6.31
C GLN A 163 0.05 23.36 -7.49
N MET A 164 -0.76 22.32 -7.57
CA MET A 164 -1.83 22.11 -8.53
C MET A 164 -3.20 22.33 -7.87
N PRO A 165 -4.31 22.47 -8.64
CA PRO A 165 -5.65 22.49 -8.07
C PRO A 165 -5.92 21.24 -7.21
N PRO A 166 -6.22 21.41 -5.92
CA PRO A 166 -6.35 20.27 -5.00
C PRO A 166 -7.55 19.38 -5.35
N MET A 167 -7.52 18.13 -4.91
CA MET A 167 -8.66 17.22 -5.04
C MET A 167 -9.95 17.83 -4.46
N PRO A 168 -11.12 17.49 -5.01
CA PRO A 168 -12.41 17.91 -4.43
C PRO A 168 -12.59 17.42 -2.98
N ARG A 169 -12.06 16.25 -2.66
CA ARG A 169 -12.13 15.64 -1.32
C ARG A 169 -10.79 14.98 -0.97
N ALA A 170 -10.42 15.05 0.30
CA ALA A 170 -9.22 14.44 0.85
C ALA A 170 -9.19 12.92 0.68
N ARG A 171 -7.99 12.34 0.49
CA ARG A 171 -7.81 10.91 0.27
C ARG A 171 -6.38 10.44 0.49
N ALA A 172 -6.24 9.28 1.10
CA ALA A 172 -4.98 8.55 1.25
C ALA A 172 -5.14 7.08 0.83
N ALA A 173 -4.05 6.35 0.64
CA ALA A 173 -4.04 4.93 0.28
C ALA A 173 -4.96 4.59 -0.92
N ALA A 174 -5.07 5.51 -1.88
CA ALA A 174 -5.98 5.45 -3.01
C ALA A 174 -5.36 4.78 -4.23
N ALA A 175 -6.23 4.22 -5.08
CA ALA A 175 -5.87 3.89 -6.45
C ALA A 175 -5.62 5.16 -7.25
N MET A 176 -4.51 5.22 -7.98
CA MET A 176 -4.17 6.35 -8.83
C MET A 176 -3.47 5.91 -10.11
N GLY A 177 -3.92 6.41 -11.26
CA GLY A 177 -3.29 6.09 -12.53
C GLY A 177 -3.58 7.10 -13.62
N MET A 178 -2.62 7.22 -14.53
CA MET A 178 -2.77 8.01 -15.74
C MET A 178 -3.40 7.17 -16.85
N VAL A 179 -4.59 7.57 -17.31
CA VAL A 179 -5.22 6.95 -18.47
C VAL A 179 -5.39 8.02 -19.56
N GLY A 180 -4.60 7.91 -20.60
CA GLY A 180 -4.51 8.96 -21.61
C GLY A 180 -4.02 10.28 -21.01
N ALA A 181 -4.82 11.35 -21.09
CA ALA A 181 -4.52 12.68 -20.53
C ALA A 181 -5.23 12.95 -19.19
N GLU A 182 -5.83 11.95 -18.57
CA GLU A 182 -6.57 12.08 -17.32
C GLU A 182 -5.88 11.33 -16.19
N LEU A 183 -5.74 11.98 -15.06
CA LEU A 183 -5.38 11.34 -13.80
C LEU A 183 -6.67 10.85 -13.13
N ILE A 184 -6.82 9.54 -12.99
CA ILE A 184 -7.95 8.93 -12.29
C ILE A 184 -7.53 8.58 -10.87
N VAL A 185 -8.38 8.95 -9.90
CA VAL A 185 -8.22 8.62 -8.49
C VAL A 185 -9.49 7.93 -8.02
N ALA A 186 -9.35 6.71 -7.51
CA ALA A 186 -10.47 5.89 -7.03
C ALA A 186 -10.13 5.25 -5.69
N ALA A 187 -11.14 4.77 -4.97
CA ALA A 187 -10.92 4.10 -3.68
C ALA A 187 -10.18 4.98 -2.66
N GLY A 188 -9.46 4.36 -1.74
CA GLY A 188 -8.68 5.01 -0.69
C GLY A 188 -9.48 5.27 0.57
N ALA A 189 -8.85 5.90 1.55
CA ALA A 189 -9.44 6.25 2.83
C ALA A 189 -9.64 7.77 2.97
N ARG A 190 -10.64 8.14 3.74
CA ARG A 190 -10.86 9.49 4.24
C ARG A 190 -11.15 9.39 5.74
N ASN A 191 -10.29 9.99 6.56
CA ASN A 191 -10.36 9.86 8.01
C ASN A 191 -10.49 8.38 8.43
N SER A 192 -9.58 7.55 7.95
CA SER A 192 -9.49 6.08 8.16
C SER A 192 -10.68 5.25 7.62
N GLU A 193 -11.67 5.86 6.98
CA GLU A 193 -12.82 5.14 6.42
C GLU A 193 -12.63 4.85 4.92
N PRO A 194 -12.70 3.59 4.48
CA PRO A 194 -12.63 3.24 3.06
C PRO A 194 -13.76 3.88 2.25
N VAL A 195 -13.42 4.41 1.09
CA VAL A 195 -14.38 5.07 0.18
C VAL A 195 -14.38 4.41 -1.20
N SER A 196 -15.45 4.68 -1.99
CA SER A 196 -15.60 4.18 -3.36
C SER A 196 -15.63 5.29 -4.41
N GLU A 197 -15.54 6.54 -3.99
CA GLU A 197 -15.63 7.67 -4.93
C GLU A 197 -14.50 7.63 -5.94
N THR A 198 -14.83 7.98 -7.19
CA THR A 198 -13.87 8.12 -8.27
C THR A 198 -13.93 9.54 -8.82
N VAL A 199 -12.76 10.13 -9.00
CA VAL A 199 -12.61 11.47 -9.62
C VAL A 199 -11.53 11.42 -10.68
N ALA A 200 -11.60 12.32 -11.65
CA ALA A 200 -10.55 12.50 -12.64
C ALA A 200 -10.11 13.96 -12.70
N TYR A 201 -8.80 14.16 -12.87
CA TYR A 201 -8.21 15.44 -13.21
C TYR A 201 -7.85 15.45 -14.68
N ASP A 202 -8.44 16.36 -15.42
CA ASP A 202 -8.13 16.58 -16.84
C ASP A 202 -7.02 17.62 -16.96
N PHE A 203 -5.84 17.20 -17.42
CA PHE A 203 -4.67 18.07 -17.60
C PHE A 203 -4.84 19.12 -18.71
N GLN A 204 -5.80 18.91 -19.61
CA GLN A 204 -6.08 19.87 -20.68
C GLN A 204 -6.88 21.07 -20.15
N SER A 205 -7.93 20.81 -19.39
CA SER A 205 -8.79 21.83 -18.81
C SER A 205 -8.33 22.35 -17.46
N GLY A 206 -7.45 21.62 -16.76
CA GLY A 206 -7.00 21.92 -15.42
C GLY A 206 -8.11 21.72 -14.35
N ARG A 207 -9.06 20.82 -14.58
CA ARG A 207 -10.26 20.68 -13.74
C ARG A 207 -10.48 19.26 -13.27
N TRP A 208 -10.97 19.14 -12.04
CA TRP A 208 -11.51 17.90 -11.50
C TRP A 208 -12.95 17.65 -11.93
N ARG A 209 -13.29 16.39 -12.15
CA ARG A 209 -14.66 15.93 -12.39
C ARG A 209 -14.95 14.65 -11.64
N THR A 210 -16.21 14.41 -11.26
CA THR A 210 -16.66 13.15 -10.64
C THR A 210 -16.91 12.11 -11.72
N LEU A 211 -16.52 10.88 -11.43
CA LEU A 211 -16.78 9.69 -12.23
C LEU A 211 -17.73 8.74 -11.50
N PRO A 212 -18.29 7.71 -12.16
CA PRO A 212 -19.01 6.65 -11.48
C PRO A 212 -18.18 6.06 -10.34
N PRO A 213 -18.77 5.85 -9.16
CA PRO A 213 -18.03 5.29 -8.03
C PRO A 213 -17.64 3.84 -8.31
N MET A 214 -16.53 3.39 -7.71
CA MET A 214 -16.12 2.00 -7.71
C MET A 214 -17.19 1.14 -7.00
N PRO A 215 -17.46 -0.10 -7.45
CA PRO A 215 -18.49 -0.95 -6.84
C PRO A 215 -18.23 -1.25 -5.36
N SER A 216 -16.96 -1.40 -4.96
CA SER A 216 -16.58 -1.68 -3.57
C SER A 216 -15.85 -0.51 -2.92
N ARG A 217 -16.01 -0.33 -1.60
CA ARG A 217 -15.22 0.61 -0.80
C ARG A 217 -13.96 -0.08 -0.33
N ARG A 218 -12.80 0.42 -0.73
CA ARG A 218 -11.50 -0.17 -0.38
C ARG A 218 -10.42 0.88 -0.30
N GLU A 219 -9.39 0.59 0.47
CA GLU A 219 -8.18 1.38 0.61
C GLU A 219 -6.95 0.45 0.66
N HIS A 220 -5.73 0.97 0.68
CA HIS A 220 -4.48 0.20 0.61
C HIS A 220 -4.45 -0.79 -0.57
N VAL A 221 -4.93 -0.32 -1.72
CA VAL A 221 -5.09 -1.11 -2.94
C VAL A 221 -3.86 -1.07 -3.83
N GLY A 222 -3.64 -2.14 -4.59
CA GLY A 222 -2.70 -2.16 -5.73
C GLY A 222 -3.33 -1.51 -6.96
N THR A 223 -2.52 -0.80 -7.75
CA THR A 223 -3.02 -0.09 -8.93
C THR A 223 -2.08 -0.22 -10.11
N ALA A 224 -2.64 -0.55 -11.27
CA ALA A 224 -1.93 -0.54 -12.55
C ALA A 224 -2.82 0.00 -13.67
N VAL A 225 -2.20 0.42 -14.77
CA VAL A 225 -2.92 0.90 -15.96
C VAL A 225 -2.48 0.09 -17.16
N VAL A 226 -3.46 -0.45 -17.89
CA VAL A 226 -3.23 -1.14 -19.18
C VAL A 226 -4.20 -0.58 -20.21
N GLY A 227 -3.67 -0.01 -21.27
CA GLY A 227 -4.48 0.65 -22.30
C GLY A 227 -5.35 1.76 -21.72
N ASP A 228 -6.67 1.68 -21.94
CA ASP A 228 -7.65 2.65 -21.47
C ASP A 228 -8.31 2.24 -20.13
N ARG A 229 -7.66 1.36 -19.35
CA ARG A 229 -8.22 0.82 -18.11
C ARG A 229 -7.31 1.04 -16.92
N LEU A 230 -7.92 1.54 -15.82
CA LEU A 230 -7.32 1.54 -14.48
C LEU A 230 -7.77 0.26 -13.75
N TYR A 231 -6.81 -0.54 -13.29
CA TYR A 231 -7.02 -1.75 -12.50
C TYR A 231 -6.81 -1.45 -11.02
N VAL A 232 -7.72 -1.93 -10.17
CA VAL A 232 -7.69 -1.76 -8.71
C VAL A 232 -7.80 -3.13 -8.05
N LEU A 233 -6.74 -3.53 -7.38
CA LEU A 233 -6.53 -4.89 -6.90
C LEU A 233 -6.44 -4.94 -5.38
N GLY A 234 -7.07 -5.96 -4.78
CA GLY A 234 -6.98 -6.24 -3.35
C GLY A 234 -7.40 -5.05 -2.48
N GLY A 235 -6.67 -4.85 -1.40
CA GLY A 235 -6.86 -3.76 -0.44
C GLY A 235 -7.60 -4.19 0.81
N ARG A 236 -7.98 -3.19 1.60
CA ARG A 236 -8.76 -3.33 2.83
C ARG A 236 -10.16 -2.78 2.61
N SER A 237 -11.17 -3.47 3.13
CA SER A 237 -12.58 -3.07 3.09
C SER A 237 -13.11 -2.79 4.50
N PRO A 238 -14.32 -2.24 4.67
CA PRO A 238 -14.91 -2.09 6.01
C PRO A 238 -15.05 -3.39 6.80
N ASP A 239 -15.11 -4.53 6.09
CA ASP A 239 -15.41 -5.84 6.70
C ASP A 239 -14.18 -6.77 6.78
N SER A 240 -13.08 -6.45 6.08
CA SER A 240 -11.87 -7.28 6.04
C SER A 240 -10.64 -6.45 5.70
N LEU A 241 -9.52 -6.72 6.37
CA LEU A 241 -8.24 -6.05 6.17
C LEU A 241 -7.39 -6.68 5.04
N ALA A 242 -7.92 -7.71 4.36
CA ALA A 242 -7.36 -8.23 3.11
C ALA A 242 -8.48 -8.81 2.25
N VAL A 243 -8.63 -8.31 1.03
CA VAL A 243 -9.63 -8.81 0.09
C VAL A 243 -9.01 -9.30 -1.21
N ASP A 244 -9.71 -10.21 -1.88
CA ASP A 244 -9.34 -10.76 -3.19
C ASP A 244 -10.02 -10.06 -4.36
N THR A 245 -10.72 -8.97 -4.09
CA THR A 245 -11.51 -8.23 -5.07
C THR A 245 -10.61 -7.53 -6.08
N ALA A 246 -10.90 -7.72 -7.36
CA ALA A 246 -10.27 -7.02 -8.47
C ALA A 246 -11.35 -6.31 -9.31
N GLU A 247 -11.10 -5.06 -9.65
CA GLU A 247 -12.02 -4.23 -10.43
C GLU A 247 -11.23 -3.38 -11.42
N SER A 248 -11.83 -3.04 -12.57
CA SER A 248 -11.23 -2.10 -13.51
C SER A 248 -12.20 -1.02 -13.93
N TYR A 249 -11.69 0.20 -14.12
CA TYR A 249 -12.43 1.31 -14.70
C TYR A 249 -12.04 1.49 -16.18
N ASP A 250 -12.99 1.34 -17.06
CA ASP A 250 -12.83 1.59 -18.49
C ASP A 250 -13.20 3.04 -18.81
N VAL A 251 -12.23 3.82 -19.27
CA VAL A 251 -12.42 5.25 -19.57
C VAL A 251 -13.32 5.45 -20.79
N SER A 252 -13.22 4.57 -21.79
CA SER A 252 -14.01 4.65 -23.02
C SER A 252 -15.49 4.37 -22.77
N GLU A 253 -15.78 3.38 -21.93
CA GLU A 253 -17.13 3.00 -21.52
C GLU A 253 -17.66 3.81 -20.33
N ARG A 254 -16.76 4.50 -19.61
CA ARG A 254 -17.05 5.26 -18.39
C ARG A 254 -17.73 4.42 -17.30
N ARG A 255 -17.29 3.18 -17.14
CA ARG A 255 -17.86 2.28 -16.15
C ARG A 255 -16.82 1.37 -15.50
N TRP A 256 -17.18 0.86 -14.32
CA TRP A 256 -16.45 -0.16 -13.60
C TRP A 256 -16.86 -1.55 -14.07
N HIS A 257 -15.89 -2.46 -14.09
CA HIS A 257 -16.05 -3.89 -14.32
C HIS A 257 -15.51 -4.65 -13.13
N THR A 258 -16.25 -5.67 -12.69
CA THR A 258 -15.74 -6.65 -11.73
C THR A 258 -14.95 -7.70 -12.49
N LEU A 259 -13.76 -8.01 -12.00
CA LEU A 259 -12.84 -8.99 -12.59
C LEU A 259 -12.87 -10.30 -11.78
N PRO A 260 -12.32 -11.40 -12.32
CA PRO A 260 -12.03 -12.59 -11.54
C PRO A 260 -11.25 -12.28 -10.28
N ARG A 261 -11.59 -12.96 -9.17
CA ARG A 261 -10.96 -12.75 -7.87
C ARG A 261 -9.48 -13.12 -7.90
N MET A 262 -8.67 -12.38 -7.15
CA MET A 262 -7.25 -12.67 -6.95
C MET A 262 -7.07 -14.02 -6.25
N PRO A 263 -6.05 -14.81 -6.61
CA PRO A 263 -5.74 -16.07 -5.93
C PRO A 263 -5.45 -15.92 -4.44
N VAL A 264 -4.78 -14.83 -4.04
CA VAL A 264 -4.39 -14.54 -2.66
C VAL A 264 -4.99 -13.20 -2.23
N PRO A 265 -5.90 -13.17 -1.24
CA PRO A 265 -6.41 -11.93 -0.67
C PRO A 265 -5.30 -11.16 0.01
N THR A 266 -5.21 -9.84 -0.23
CA THR A 266 -4.14 -9.02 0.35
C THR A 266 -4.48 -7.53 0.34
N GLY A 267 -4.02 -6.81 1.37
CA GLY A 267 -4.03 -5.35 1.47
C GLY A 267 -2.60 -4.80 1.54
N GLY A 268 -2.38 -3.52 1.25
CA GLY A 268 -1.05 -2.91 1.30
C GLY A 268 -0.09 -3.46 0.25
N LEU A 269 -0.61 -3.88 -0.89
CA LEU A 269 0.15 -4.46 -1.99
C LEU A 269 0.62 -3.39 -2.98
N GLY A 270 1.73 -3.67 -3.68
CA GLY A 270 2.11 -2.95 -4.88
C GLY A 270 1.45 -3.53 -6.13
N ALA A 271 1.38 -2.77 -7.22
CA ALA A 271 1.03 -3.32 -8.52
C ALA A 271 1.69 -2.53 -9.66
N VAL A 272 1.98 -3.23 -10.74
CA VAL A 272 2.56 -2.69 -11.98
C VAL A 272 1.90 -3.31 -13.20
N SER A 273 2.15 -2.73 -14.38
CA SER A 273 1.83 -3.37 -15.66
C SER A 273 3.10 -3.62 -16.46
N ILE A 274 3.21 -4.83 -17.02
CA ILE A 274 4.30 -5.24 -17.91
C ILE A 274 3.70 -5.99 -19.10
N GLU A 275 4.07 -5.62 -20.32
CA GLU A 275 3.62 -6.25 -21.57
C GLU A 275 2.10 -6.41 -21.74
N GLY A 276 1.31 -5.60 -21.03
CA GLY A 276 -0.15 -5.64 -21.07
C GLY A 276 -0.79 -6.48 -19.96
N ASP A 277 -0.01 -7.17 -19.17
CA ASP A 277 -0.45 -7.86 -17.97
C ASP A 277 -0.40 -6.94 -16.73
N VAL A 278 -1.23 -7.25 -15.75
CA VAL A 278 -1.31 -6.55 -14.45
C VAL A 278 -0.73 -7.44 -13.37
N ILE A 279 0.28 -6.97 -12.65
CA ILE A 279 1.01 -7.78 -11.67
C ILE A 279 0.86 -7.16 -10.29
N ALA A 280 0.21 -7.87 -9.38
CA ALA A 280 0.11 -7.54 -7.97
C ALA A 280 1.26 -8.17 -7.19
N VAL A 281 1.88 -7.42 -6.27
CA VAL A 281 3.11 -7.82 -5.58
C VAL A 281 2.96 -7.63 -4.09
N GLY A 282 3.22 -8.69 -3.31
CA GLY A 282 3.28 -8.65 -1.86
C GLY A 282 1.96 -8.27 -1.19
N GLY A 283 2.06 -7.61 -0.06
CA GLY A 283 0.96 -7.17 0.78
C GLY A 283 0.80 -7.98 2.06
N GLY A 284 -0.29 -7.78 2.78
CA GLY A 284 -0.55 -8.45 4.04
C GLY A 284 -2.02 -8.64 4.34
N ASN A 285 -2.26 -9.30 5.47
CA ASN A 285 -3.57 -9.42 6.07
C ASN A 285 -3.47 -9.07 7.56
N ASP A 286 -3.89 -7.86 7.90
CA ASP A 286 -3.82 -7.36 9.27
C ASP A 286 -4.83 -8.05 10.20
N ASP A 287 -5.87 -8.73 9.66
CA ASP A 287 -6.81 -9.51 10.48
C ASP A 287 -6.13 -10.66 11.22
N ASN A 288 -5.04 -11.19 10.66
CA ASN A 288 -4.25 -12.28 11.26
C ASN A 288 -2.76 -11.95 11.41
N ALA A 289 -2.39 -10.67 11.26
CA ALA A 289 -1.03 -10.15 11.37
C ALA A 289 -0.02 -10.90 10.47
N THR A 290 -0.39 -11.18 9.22
CA THR A 290 0.49 -11.86 8.26
C THR A 290 0.85 -10.97 7.08
N VAL A 291 2.05 -11.17 6.53
CA VAL A 291 2.49 -10.62 5.26
C VAL A 291 2.63 -11.74 4.22
N THR A 292 2.52 -11.41 2.95
CA THR A 292 2.67 -12.36 1.86
C THR A 292 3.72 -11.92 0.86
N GLY A 293 4.49 -12.87 0.35
CA GLY A 293 5.36 -12.65 -0.81
C GLY A 293 4.68 -12.95 -2.15
N ALA A 294 3.38 -13.18 -2.17
CA ALA A 294 2.66 -13.56 -3.39
C ALA A 294 2.84 -12.54 -4.51
N VAL A 295 3.15 -13.01 -5.70
CA VAL A 295 3.19 -12.23 -6.94
C VAL A 295 2.16 -12.83 -7.88
N GLN A 296 1.16 -12.04 -8.25
CA GLN A 296 -0.05 -12.50 -8.89
C GLN A 296 -0.26 -11.74 -10.20
N GLU A 297 -0.14 -12.41 -11.30
CA GLU A 297 -0.29 -11.85 -12.63
C GLU A 297 -1.70 -12.09 -13.17
N PHE A 298 -2.32 -11.05 -13.67
CA PHE A 298 -3.60 -11.07 -14.36
C PHE A 298 -3.42 -10.72 -15.83
N ASP A 299 -3.83 -11.62 -16.71
CA ASP A 299 -3.91 -11.38 -18.15
C ASP A 299 -5.28 -10.80 -18.52
N PRO A 300 -5.35 -9.51 -18.90
CA PRO A 300 -6.62 -8.87 -19.28
C PRO A 300 -7.29 -9.43 -20.52
N LEU A 301 -6.57 -10.13 -21.40
CA LEU A 301 -7.12 -10.70 -22.62
C LEU A 301 -7.87 -12.01 -22.37
N THR A 302 -7.32 -12.83 -21.45
CA THR A 302 -7.93 -14.12 -21.09
C THR A 302 -8.73 -14.07 -19.81
N GLU A 303 -8.63 -12.98 -19.05
CA GLU A 303 -9.21 -12.77 -17.71
C GLU A 303 -8.78 -13.87 -16.71
N ARG A 304 -7.51 -14.27 -16.76
CA ARG A 304 -6.98 -15.32 -15.90
C ARG A 304 -5.85 -14.82 -15.02
N TRP A 305 -5.82 -15.36 -13.81
CA TRP A 305 -4.73 -15.19 -12.86
C TRP A 305 -3.74 -16.34 -12.96
N LYS A 306 -2.46 -16.03 -12.76
CA LYS A 306 -1.41 -17.00 -12.44
C LYS A 306 -0.52 -16.48 -11.32
N LEU A 307 0.14 -17.38 -10.61
CA LEU A 307 1.15 -17.01 -9.61
C LEU A 307 2.52 -17.04 -10.26
N LEU A 308 3.29 -15.98 -10.02
CA LEU A 308 4.70 -15.90 -10.37
C LEU A 308 5.57 -16.29 -9.17
N SER A 309 6.89 -16.27 -9.35
CA SER A 309 7.85 -16.46 -8.26
C SER A 309 7.60 -15.44 -7.15
N PRO A 310 7.41 -15.87 -5.89
CA PRO A 310 7.11 -14.97 -4.79
C PRO A 310 8.32 -14.09 -4.46
N LEU A 311 8.08 -12.94 -3.82
CA LEU A 311 9.14 -12.09 -3.25
C LEU A 311 10.12 -12.92 -2.43
N ARG A 312 11.38 -12.52 -2.43
CA ARG A 312 12.40 -13.12 -1.58
C ARG A 312 12.10 -12.87 -0.09
N ILE A 313 11.66 -11.66 0.24
CA ILE A 313 11.18 -11.30 1.58
C ILE A 313 9.73 -10.84 1.45
N ALA A 314 8.81 -11.59 2.06
CA ALA A 314 7.39 -11.20 2.13
C ALA A 314 7.26 -9.85 2.85
N ARG A 315 6.42 -8.95 2.32
CA ARG A 315 6.24 -7.60 2.88
C ARG A 315 4.97 -6.93 2.39
N HIS A 316 4.50 -5.94 3.14
CA HIS A 316 3.47 -5.00 2.73
C HIS A 316 4.02 -3.57 2.67
N GLY A 317 3.23 -2.60 2.19
CA GLY A 317 3.58 -1.20 2.21
C GLY A 317 4.74 -0.79 1.30
N GLN A 318 5.28 -1.70 0.51
CA GLN A 318 6.41 -1.44 -0.38
C GLN A 318 6.03 -0.55 -1.57
N ALA A 319 6.97 0.29 -2.03
CA ALA A 319 6.87 0.88 -3.35
C ALA A 319 7.17 -0.17 -4.42
N THR A 320 6.39 -0.14 -5.50
CA THR A 320 6.57 -1.06 -6.63
C THR A 320 6.56 -0.27 -7.93
N ALA A 321 7.55 -0.51 -8.80
CA ALA A 321 7.68 0.14 -10.10
C ALA A 321 8.10 -0.88 -11.17
N ALA A 322 7.84 -0.57 -12.43
CA ALA A 322 8.32 -1.34 -13.56
C ALA A 322 9.21 -0.48 -14.45
N VAL A 323 10.33 -1.05 -14.91
CA VAL A 323 11.20 -0.46 -15.94
C VAL A 323 11.52 -1.55 -16.96
N GLY A 324 10.99 -1.40 -18.17
CA GLY A 324 11.00 -2.46 -19.16
C GLY A 324 10.17 -3.65 -18.68
N ASP A 325 10.79 -4.83 -18.67
CA ASP A 325 10.25 -6.10 -18.20
C ASP A 325 10.63 -6.44 -16.75
N THR A 326 11.23 -5.50 -16.03
CA THR A 326 11.72 -5.71 -14.68
C THR A 326 10.83 -5.01 -13.65
N ILE A 327 10.36 -5.79 -12.67
CA ILE A 327 9.70 -5.29 -11.46
C ILE A 327 10.77 -4.87 -10.45
N TRP A 328 10.61 -3.70 -9.87
CA TRP A 328 11.41 -3.17 -8.77
C TRP A 328 10.54 -2.98 -7.54
N VAL A 329 11.01 -3.46 -6.40
CA VAL A 329 10.33 -3.36 -5.10
C VAL A 329 11.28 -2.71 -4.09
N PHE A 330 10.81 -1.66 -3.43
CA PHE A 330 11.61 -0.83 -2.51
C PHE A 330 10.95 -0.75 -1.15
N GLY A 331 11.72 -0.97 -0.08
CA GLY A 331 11.25 -0.79 1.28
C GLY A 331 10.07 -1.68 1.65
N GLY A 332 9.16 -1.15 2.42
CA GLY A 332 8.01 -1.85 2.99
C GLY A 332 8.32 -2.49 4.33
N ALA A 333 7.33 -3.15 4.94
CA ALA A 333 7.49 -3.83 6.22
C ALA A 333 7.31 -5.36 6.05
N PRO A 334 8.32 -6.17 6.43
CA PRO A 334 8.22 -7.63 6.43
C PRO A 334 7.39 -8.18 7.59
N CYS A 335 6.93 -7.34 8.48
CA CYS A 335 6.05 -7.67 9.59
C CYS A 335 4.77 -6.83 9.55
N ALA A 336 3.70 -7.30 10.14
CA ALA A 336 2.36 -6.73 9.95
C ALA A 336 2.21 -5.25 10.39
N TYR A 337 3.08 -4.73 11.25
CA TYR A 337 2.92 -3.37 11.80
C TYR A 337 4.23 -2.61 12.04
N THR A 338 5.37 -3.28 11.92
CA THR A 338 6.68 -2.71 12.25
C THR A 338 7.79 -3.35 11.44
N ASN A 339 9.02 -2.89 11.64
CA ASN A 339 10.23 -3.37 11.00
C ASN A 339 10.28 -2.99 9.53
N GLU A 340 10.31 -1.69 9.28
CA GLU A 340 10.62 -1.13 7.98
C GLU A 340 11.93 -1.71 7.46
N THR A 341 12.07 -1.80 6.15
CA THR A 341 13.31 -2.29 5.53
C THR A 341 13.83 -1.32 4.49
N ASP A 342 15.13 -1.30 4.33
CA ASP A 342 15.84 -0.62 3.24
C ASP A 342 15.99 -1.49 1.99
N SER A 343 15.50 -2.73 2.02
CA SER A 343 15.80 -3.70 0.98
C SER A 343 15.16 -3.36 -0.36
N VAL A 344 15.92 -3.61 -1.43
CA VAL A 344 15.47 -3.49 -2.82
C VAL A 344 15.58 -4.84 -3.49
N GLU A 345 14.49 -5.28 -4.14
CA GLU A 345 14.44 -6.54 -4.86
C GLU A 345 13.91 -6.34 -6.28
N THR A 346 14.38 -7.18 -7.21
CA THR A 346 13.92 -7.15 -8.59
C THR A 346 13.56 -8.53 -9.10
N LEU A 347 12.58 -8.56 -10.02
CA LEU A 347 12.25 -9.73 -10.83
C LEU A 347 12.14 -9.33 -12.29
N GLU A 348 12.88 -10.00 -13.17
CA GLU A 348 12.68 -9.93 -14.61
C GLU A 348 11.49 -10.84 -14.98
N VAL A 349 10.43 -10.25 -15.50
CA VAL A 349 9.25 -10.98 -15.97
C VAL A 349 9.49 -11.32 -17.43
N LYS A 350 9.89 -12.56 -17.70
CA LYS A 350 10.05 -13.01 -19.10
C LYS A 350 8.66 -13.13 -19.72
N GLY A 351 8.43 -12.36 -20.78
CA GLY A 351 7.21 -12.47 -21.57
C GLY A 351 6.93 -13.93 -21.92
N GLY A 352 5.71 -14.37 -21.65
CA GLY A 352 5.28 -15.73 -22.02
C GLY A 352 5.40 -15.90 -23.53
N GLN A 353 6.26 -16.83 -23.98
CA GLN A 353 6.27 -17.33 -25.36
C GLN A 353 5.03 -18.17 -25.62
#